data_7885ae6cb2e44dc491afe4a658c3e773
#
_entry.id   7885ae6cb2e44dc491afe4a658c3e773
#
_cell.length_a   1.000
_cell.length_b   1.000
_cell.length_c   1.000
_cell.angle_alpha   90.00
_cell.angle_beta   90.00
_cell.angle_gamma   90.00
#
_symmetry.space_group_name_H-M   'P 1'
#
loop_
_entity.id
_entity.type
_entity.pdbx_description
1 polymer ?
#
loop_
_entity_poly.entity_id
_entity_poly.type
_entity_poly.pdbx_seq_one_letter_code
_entity_poly.pdbx_strand_id
1 'polypeptide(L)'
;MIINKLTSIQNEIQLKIENSDILSLKPTIIAISKTYPMSNILPLIENGHMHYGENKVQETLDKWTDMKIKNKEIALHLVGKLQTNKVKFAIKIFDYIHSLDSEKLAKKIAEEQAKQNKNIKIFIQVNIGNENQKSGINKENVASFYSYCKDLKLNVIGTMCIPPKEDLSKGYFLEMNKINKKLGLTDLSMGMSSDYLEAVQHNATFLRIGSKIFGQRS
;
A
#
# COMPACT_ATOMS: atom_id res chain seq x y z
N MET A 1 -20.70 2.39 -14.05
CA MET A 1 -19.40 2.27 -14.73
C MET A 1 -18.28 2.47 -13.71
N ILE A 2 -17.10 1.89 -13.94
CA ILE A 2 -15.98 1.86 -12.96
C ILE A 2 -15.45 3.26 -12.64
N ILE A 3 -15.38 4.15 -13.63
CA ILE A 3 -14.96 5.55 -13.47
C ILE A 3 -15.89 6.27 -12.46
N ASN A 4 -17.20 6.15 -12.59
CA ASN A 4 -18.14 6.80 -11.66
C ASN A 4 -17.96 6.34 -10.22
N LYS A 5 -17.59 5.07 -10.01
CA LYS A 5 -17.30 4.54 -8.67
C LYS A 5 -16.03 5.18 -8.09
N LEU A 6 -14.97 5.31 -8.89
CA LEU A 6 -13.75 5.98 -8.45
C LEU A 6 -14.03 7.46 -8.12
N THR A 7 -14.77 8.18 -8.98
CA THR A 7 -15.16 9.58 -8.74
C THR A 7 -16.01 9.73 -7.46
N SER A 8 -16.97 8.81 -7.23
CA SER A 8 -17.75 8.81 -5.98
C SER A 8 -16.85 8.69 -4.74
N ILE A 9 -15.89 7.76 -4.77
CA ILE A 9 -14.93 7.58 -3.67
C ILE A 9 -14.09 8.84 -3.45
N GLN A 10 -13.63 9.48 -4.53
CA GLN A 10 -12.87 10.72 -4.45
C GLN A 10 -13.69 11.86 -3.82
N ASN A 11 -14.95 11.97 -4.17
CA ASN A 11 -15.87 12.97 -3.60
C ASN A 11 -16.15 12.67 -2.11
N GLU A 12 -16.40 11.41 -1.75
CA GLU A 12 -16.58 11.01 -0.35
C GLU A 12 -15.36 11.36 0.52
N ILE A 13 -14.14 11.14 -0.01
CA ILE A 13 -12.90 11.50 0.67
C ILE A 13 -12.78 13.03 0.80
N GLN A 14 -13.07 13.77 -0.26
CA GLN A 14 -13.00 15.24 -0.26
C GLN A 14 -13.95 15.83 0.78
N LEU A 15 -15.21 15.41 0.79
CA LEU A 15 -16.22 15.82 1.78
C LEU A 15 -15.78 15.46 3.21
N LYS A 16 -15.13 14.29 3.39
CA LYS A 16 -14.65 13.87 4.71
C LYS A 16 -13.53 14.78 5.22
N ILE A 17 -12.62 15.21 4.35
CA ILE A 17 -11.53 16.13 4.69
C ILE A 17 -12.09 17.52 5.02
N GLU A 18 -13.00 18.04 4.20
CA GLU A 18 -13.61 19.37 4.38
C GLU A 18 -14.42 19.50 5.68
N ASN A 19 -15.07 18.40 6.09
CA ASN A 19 -15.88 18.35 7.31
C ASN A 19 -15.11 17.92 8.57
N SER A 20 -13.79 17.92 8.53
CA SER A 20 -12.96 17.51 9.66
C SER A 20 -11.78 18.47 9.84
N ASP A 21 -11.33 18.64 11.09
CA ASP A 21 -10.10 19.40 11.41
C ASP A 21 -8.80 18.69 10.97
N ILE A 22 -8.89 17.91 9.88
CA ILE A 22 -7.77 17.12 9.38
C ILE A 22 -6.95 18.01 8.46
N LEU A 23 -5.71 18.31 8.87
CA LEU A 23 -4.71 18.97 8.02
C LEU A 23 -4.12 18.03 6.95
N SER A 24 -4.84 16.98 6.56
CA SER A 24 -4.26 15.97 5.67
C SER A 24 -4.37 16.36 4.20
N LEU A 25 -3.25 16.18 3.52
CA LEU A 25 -3.21 16.15 2.06
C LEU A 25 -4.16 15.05 1.54
N LYS A 26 -4.79 15.29 0.41
CA LYS A 26 -5.65 14.30 -0.26
C LYS A 26 -4.90 12.96 -0.41
N PRO A 27 -5.42 11.86 0.15
CA PRO A 27 -4.72 10.58 0.09
C PRO A 27 -4.70 10.01 -1.34
N THR A 28 -3.66 9.28 -1.65
CA THR A 28 -3.54 8.51 -2.89
C THR A 28 -4.43 7.27 -2.83
N ILE A 29 -5.34 7.12 -3.78
CA ILE A 29 -6.15 5.92 -3.94
C ILE A 29 -5.33 4.92 -4.75
N ILE A 30 -5.06 3.74 -4.18
CA ILE A 30 -4.51 2.59 -4.88
C ILE A 30 -5.68 1.71 -5.33
N ALA A 31 -5.93 1.65 -6.64
CA ALA A 31 -6.94 0.75 -7.19
C ALA A 31 -6.42 -0.70 -7.13
N ILE A 32 -6.99 -1.52 -6.25
CA ILE A 32 -6.55 -2.91 -6.06
C ILE A 32 -7.10 -3.78 -7.20
N SER A 33 -6.24 -4.01 -8.18
CA SER A 33 -6.56 -4.64 -9.48
C SER A 33 -6.21 -6.13 -9.56
N LYS A 34 -5.75 -6.71 -8.43
CA LYS A 34 -5.48 -8.16 -8.35
C LYS A 34 -6.68 -8.98 -8.82
N THR A 35 -6.42 -10.05 -9.59
CA THR A 35 -7.43 -10.96 -10.16
C THR A 35 -8.33 -10.38 -11.27
N TYR A 36 -8.30 -9.06 -11.49
CA TYR A 36 -9.04 -8.46 -12.61
C TYR A 36 -8.19 -8.44 -13.88
N PRO A 37 -8.77 -8.76 -15.05
CA PRO A 37 -8.08 -8.67 -16.33
C PRO A 37 -7.81 -7.21 -16.72
N MET A 38 -6.86 -6.98 -17.61
CA MET A 38 -6.48 -5.64 -18.07
C MET A 38 -7.67 -4.87 -18.68
N SER A 39 -8.59 -5.57 -19.35
CA SER A 39 -9.81 -4.95 -19.90
C SER A 39 -10.68 -4.22 -18.89
N ASN A 40 -10.68 -4.67 -17.63
CA ASN A 40 -11.40 -3.99 -16.55
C ASN A 40 -10.62 -2.79 -15.99
N ILE A 41 -9.31 -2.75 -16.21
CA ILE A 41 -8.40 -1.74 -15.65
C ILE A 41 -8.21 -0.58 -16.63
N LEU A 42 -8.17 -0.88 -17.93
CA LEU A 42 -7.93 0.08 -19.01
C LEU A 42 -8.77 1.37 -18.89
N PRO A 43 -10.10 1.31 -18.61
CA PRO A 43 -10.88 2.54 -18.49
C PRO A 43 -10.39 3.49 -17.38
N LEU A 44 -9.79 2.95 -16.30
CA LEU A 44 -9.21 3.78 -15.24
C LEU A 44 -7.89 4.42 -15.70
N ILE A 45 -7.06 3.68 -16.43
CA ILE A 45 -5.81 4.20 -17.00
C ILE A 45 -6.09 5.33 -17.98
N GLU A 46 -7.04 5.12 -18.89
CA GLU A 46 -7.47 6.11 -19.88
C GLU A 46 -8.08 7.37 -19.23
N ASN A 47 -8.68 7.21 -18.04
CA ASN A 47 -9.19 8.31 -17.23
C ASN A 47 -8.12 8.98 -16.34
N GLY A 48 -6.84 8.63 -16.51
CA GLY A 48 -5.72 9.26 -15.81
C GLY A 48 -5.44 8.72 -14.40
N HIS A 49 -6.01 7.58 -14.00
CA HIS A 49 -5.65 6.97 -12.72
C HIS A 49 -4.34 6.19 -12.85
N MET A 50 -3.37 6.46 -11.95
CA MET A 50 -2.00 5.98 -12.11
C MET A 50 -1.54 4.99 -11.03
N HIS A 51 -2.28 4.79 -9.93
CA HIS A 51 -1.85 3.95 -8.81
C HIS A 51 -2.63 2.64 -8.73
N TYR A 52 -1.93 1.51 -8.95
CA TYR A 52 -2.56 0.18 -8.97
C TYR A 52 -1.90 -0.78 -7.98
N GLY A 53 -2.71 -1.60 -7.30
CA GLY A 53 -2.24 -2.52 -6.28
C GLY A 53 -2.43 -3.98 -6.68
N GLU A 54 -1.35 -4.76 -6.54
CA GLU A 54 -1.29 -6.18 -6.87
C GLU A 54 -0.81 -7.02 -5.69
N ASN A 55 -1.17 -8.29 -5.67
CA ASN A 55 -0.79 -9.19 -4.58
C ASN A 55 0.34 -10.15 -4.92
N LYS A 56 0.48 -10.53 -6.19
CA LYS A 56 1.38 -11.59 -6.63
C LYS A 56 2.33 -11.09 -7.71
N VAL A 57 3.62 -11.29 -7.50
CA VAL A 57 4.68 -10.82 -8.40
C VAL A 57 4.51 -11.39 -9.81
N GLN A 58 4.23 -12.69 -9.95
CA GLN A 58 4.10 -13.30 -11.27
C GLN A 58 2.89 -12.75 -12.05
N GLU A 59 1.74 -12.71 -11.42
CA GLU A 59 0.52 -12.12 -12.03
C GLU A 59 0.77 -10.68 -12.49
N THR A 60 1.54 -9.92 -11.68
CA THR A 60 1.87 -8.53 -12.03
C THR A 60 2.77 -8.45 -13.26
N LEU A 61 3.79 -9.30 -13.33
CA LEU A 61 4.68 -9.33 -14.49
C LEU A 61 3.91 -9.65 -15.77
N ASP A 62 3.08 -10.69 -15.73
CA ASP A 62 2.32 -11.14 -16.90
C ASP A 62 1.30 -10.08 -17.36
N LYS A 63 0.70 -9.36 -16.42
CA LYS A 63 -0.35 -8.37 -16.68
C LYS A 63 0.16 -6.97 -17.02
N TRP A 64 1.24 -6.51 -16.36
CA TRP A 64 1.62 -5.10 -16.34
C TRP A 64 2.88 -4.76 -17.12
N THR A 65 3.71 -5.72 -17.52
CA THR A 65 5.01 -5.44 -18.15
C THR A 65 4.86 -4.54 -19.37
N ASP A 66 4.02 -4.92 -20.32
CA ASP A 66 3.83 -4.15 -21.56
C ASP A 66 3.15 -2.80 -21.29
N MET A 67 2.23 -2.78 -20.33
CA MET A 67 1.53 -1.55 -19.97
C MET A 67 2.45 -0.52 -19.31
N LYS A 68 3.37 -0.95 -18.44
CA LYS A 68 4.36 -0.07 -17.81
C LYS A 68 5.39 0.47 -18.81
N ILE A 69 5.73 -0.30 -19.83
CA ILE A 69 6.61 0.18 -20.91
C ILE A 69 5.95 1.35 -21.66
N LYS A 70 4.65 1.22 -21.95
CA LYS A 70 3.87 2.24 -22.67
C LYS A 70 3.52 3.46 -21.81
N ASN A 71 3.30 3.26 -20.53
CA ASN A 71 2.84 4.28 -19.57
C ASN A 71 3.76 4.31 -18.34
N LYS A 72 4.86 5.04 -18.44
CA LYS A 72 5.91 5.12 -17.39
C LYS A 72 5.41 5.74 -16.07
N GLU A 73 4.32 6.51 -16.13
CA GLU A 73 3.72 7.19 -14.97
C GLU A 73 2.90 6.25 -14.07
N ILE A 74 2.54 5.05 -14.56
CA ILE A 74 1.83 4.06 -13.76
C ILE A 74 2.71 3.63 -12.59
N ALA A 75 2.21 3.78 -11.38
CA ALA A 75 2.84 3.33 -10.15
C ALA A 75 2.21 2.00 -9.69
N LEU A 76 3.01 0.96 -9.59
CA LEU A 76 2.58 -0.36 -9.14
C LEU A 76 2.97 -0.59 -7.67
N HIS A 77 1.99 -0.99 -6.88
CA HIS A 77 2.10 -1.25 -5.45
C HIS A 77 1.96 -2.74 -5.15
N LEU A 78 2.98 -3.35 -4.58
CA LEU A 78 2.85 -4.70 -4.03
C LEU A 78 2.22 -4.60 -2.64
N VAL A 79 0.98 -5.05 -2.52
CA VAL A 79 0.22 -5.02 -1.25
C VAL A 79 0.05 -6.41 -0.62
N GLY A 80 0.41 -7.47 -1.34
CA GLY A 80 0.44 -8.84 -0.84
C GLY A 80 1.80 -9.23 -0.28
N LYS A 81 1.85 -10.38 0.43
CA LYS A 81 3.08 -10.91 1.03
C LYS A 81 4.15 -11.17 -0.03
N LEU A 82 5.34 -10.65 0.20
CA LEU A 82 6.51 -10.85 -0.67
C LEU A 82 7.39 -12.00 -0.16
N GLN A 83 7.52 -13.04 -0.97
CA GLN A 83 8.47 -14.12 -0.70
C GLN A 83 9.88 -13.71 -1.12
N THR A 84 10.90 -14.09 -0.35
CA THR A 84 12.31 -13.70 -0.59
C THR A 84 12.83 -14.14 -1.96
N ASN A 85 12.41 -15.32 -2.46
CA ASN A 85 12.77 -15.81 -3.80
C ASN A 85 12.14 -15.01 -4.95
N LYS A 86 11.14 -14.18 -4.68
CA LYS A 86 10.46 -13.33 -5.67
C LYS A 86 10.96 -11.88 -5.67
N VAL A 87 11.79 -11.48 -4.69
CA VAL A 87 12.27 -10.09 -4.55
C VAL A 87 12.94 -9.58 -5.82
N LYS A 88 13.83 -10.38 -6.45
CA LYS A 88 14.49 -10.02 -7.71
C LYS A 88 13.52 -9.54 -8.80
N PHE A 89 12.38 -10.19 -8.91
CA PHE A 89 11.35 -9.86 -9.89
C PHE A 89 10.47 -8.70 -9.41
N ALA A 90 10.19 -8.64 -8.10
CA ALA A 90 9.42 -7.52 -7.53
C ALA A 90 10.11 -6.18 -7.74
N ILE A 91 11.43 -6.09 -7.52
CA ILE A 91 12.21 -4.86 -7.72
C ILE A 91 12.18 -4.37 -9.18
N LYS A 92 11.96 -5.26 -10.15
CA LYS A 92 11.87 -4.88 -11.58
C LYS A 92 10.59 -4.15 -11.93
N ILE A 93 9.46 -4.54 -11.31
CA ILE A 93 8.13 -4.14 -11.77
C ILE A 93 7.41 -3.17 -10.82
N PHE A 94 7.63 -3.30 -9.50
CA PHE A 94 6.94 -2.46 -8.51
C PHE A 94 7.72 -1.19 -8.18
N ASP A 95 6.97 -0.13 -7.92
CA ASP A 95 7.47 1.16 -7.45
C ASP A 95 7.35 1.26 -5.91
N TYR A 96 6.40 0.50 -5.33
CA TYR A 96 6.12 0.47 -3.90
C TYR A 96 5.97 -0.96 -3.40
N ILE A 97 6.50 -1.24 -2.21
CA ILE A 97 6.27 -2.49 -1.46
C ILE A 97 5.64 -2.13 -0.11
N HIS A 98 4.43 -2.63 0.15
CA HIS A 98 3.69 -2.34 1.38
C HIS A 98 3.81 -3.43 2.44
N SER A 99 4.47 -4.52 2.13
CA SER A 99 4.47 -5.76 2.92
C SER A 99 5.85 -6.14 3.48
N LEU A 100 6.68 -5.15 3.84
CA LEU A 100 7.94 -5.43 4.50
C LEU A 100 7.69 -5.82 5.96
N ASP A 101 7.94 -7.10 6.29
CA ASP A 101 7.55 -7.72 7.56
C ASP A 101 8.66 -8.52 8.27
N SER A 102 9.91 -8.48 7.80
CA SER A 102 11.01 -9.23 8.42
C SER A 102 12.40 -8.74 7.99
N GLU A 103 13.40 -8.92 8.86
CA GLU A 103 14.81 -8.59 8.58
C GLU A 103 15.35 -9.35 7.37
N LYS A 104 14.99 -10.64 7.25
CA LYS A 104 15.37 -11.47 6.09
C LYS A 104 14.88 -10.87 4.77
N LEU A 105 13.64 -10.37 4.76
CA LEU A 105 13.07 -9.72 3.58
C LEU A 105 13.72 -8.36 3.33
N ALA A 106 13.95 -7.56 4.38
CA ALA A 106 14.63 -6.26 4.29
C ALA A 106 16.03 -6.39 3.68
N LYS A 107 16.84 -7.31 4.20
CA LYS A 107 18.17 -7.60 3.66
C LYS A 107 18.12 -8.01 2.20
N LYS A 108 17.18 -8.90 1.83
CA LYS A 108 17.04 -9.35 0.44
C LYS A 108 16.60 -8.23 -0.50
N ILE A 109 15.73 -7.33 -0.07
CA ILE A 109 15.33 -6.15 -0.84
C ILE A 109 16.54 -5.22 -1.06
N ALA A 110 17.32 -4.92 -0.01
CA ALA A 110 18.50 -4.07 -0.11
C ALA A 110 19.53 -4.63 -1.11
N GLU A 111 19.82 -5.93 -1.04
CA GLU A 111 20.72 -6.61 -1.97
C GLU A 111 20.25 -6.49 -3.43
N GLU A 112 18.97 -6.74 -3.68
CA GLU A 112 18.42 -6.72 -5.05
C GLU A 112 18.26 -5.29 -5.59
N GLN A 113 17.93 -4.31 -4.76
CA GLN A 113 17.92 -2.90 -5.16
C GLN A 113 19.31 -2.42 -5.58
N ALA A 114 20.34 -2.75 -4.80
CA ALA A 114 21.72 -2.41 -5.14
C ALA A 114 22.16 -3.02 -6.48
N LYS A 115 21.86 -4.32 -6.71
CA LYS A 115 22.18 -5.01 -7.97
C LYS A 115 21.49 -4.41 -9.19
N GLN A 116 20.27 -3.88 -9.02
CA GLN A 116 19.44 -3.38 -10.12
C GLN A 116 19.46 -1.86 -10.24
N ASN A 117 20.23 -1.17 -9.40
CA ASN A 117 20.26 0.29 -9.29
C ASN A 117 18.84 0.90 -9.18
N LYS A 118 18.04 0.36 -8.26
CA LYS A 118 16.65 0.76 -8.00
C LYS A 118 16.51 1.31 -6.58
N ASN A 119 15.56 2.20 -6.39
CA ASN A 119 15.19 2.74 -5.08
C ASN A 119 13.67 2.66 -4.91
N ILE A 120 13.20 1.53 -4.39
CA ILE A 120 11.77 1.25 -4.20
C ILE A 120 11.28 1.93 -2.92
N LYS A 121 10.11 2.54 -2.97
CA LYS A 121 9.44 3.09 -1.80
C LYS A 121 8.82 1.98 -0.96
N ILE A 122 9.08 1.95 0.33
CA ILE A 122 8.76 0.82 1.19
C ILE A 122 7.90 1.28 2.39
N PHE A 123 6.89 0.47 2.70
CA PHE A 123 6.14 0.54 3.95
C PHE A 123 6.47 -0.67 4.83
N ILE A 124 6.72 -0.43 6.11
CA ILE A 124 6.80 -1.50 7.11
C ILE A 124 5.37 -1.95 7.42
N GLN A 125 5.10 -3.23 7.20
CA GLN A 125 3.83 -3.82 7.62
C GLN A 125 3.84 -4.08 9.11
N VAL A 126 2.88 -3.52 9.83
CA VAL A 126 2.72 -3.66 11.28
C VAL A 126 1.55 -4.60 11.59
N ASN A 127 1.79 -5.58 12.46
CA ASN A 127 0.76 -6.42 13.04
C ASN A 127 0.08 -5.68 14.19
N ILE A 128 -0.78 -4.73 13.84
CA ILE A 128 -1.39 -3.80 14.80
C ILE A 128 -2.34 -4.48 15.79
N GLY A 129 -2.94 -5.60 15.39
CA GLY A 129 -3.87 -6.37 16.22
C GLY A 129 -3.19 -7.46 17.07
N ASN A 130 -1.86 -7.62 17.00
CA ASN A 130 -1.12 -8.70 17.66
C ASN A 130 -1.67 -10.11 17.38
N GLU A 131 -2.14 -10.36 16.16
CA GLU A 131 -2.69 -11.66 15.75
C GLU A 131 -1.57 -12.59 15.29
N ASN A 132 -1.35 -13.71 16.00
CA ASN A 132 -0.25 -14.64 15.74
C ASN A 132 -0.20 -15.19 14.30
N GLN A 133 -1.34 -15.27 13.61
CA GLN A 133 -1.45 -15.79 12.25
C GLN A 133 -1.25 -14.72 11.15
N LYS A 134 -1.18 -13.43 11.52
CA LYS A 134 -1.00 -12.33 10.56
C LYS A 134 0.46 -11.95 10.37
N SER A 135 0.80 -11.58 9.13
CA SER A 135 2.09 -10.99 8.80
C SER A 135 2.21 -9.57 9.36
N GLY A 136 3.43 -9.15 9.59
CA GLY A 136 3.76 -7.80 10.07
C GLY A 136 4.69 -7.84 11.28
N ILE A 137 5.41 -6.76 11.50
CA ILE A 137 6.24 -6.55 12.68
C ILE A 137 5.34 -6.23 13.87
N ASN A 138 5.58 -6.85 15.01
CA ASN A 138 4.90 -6.49 16.25
C ASN A 138 5.19 -5.03 16.60
N LYS A 139 4.18 -4.31 17.07
CA LYS A 139 4.24 -2.85 17.28
C LYS A 139 5.37 -2.41 18.21
N GLU A 140 5.73 -3.22 19.19
CA GLU A 140 6.84 -2.98 20.11
C GLU A 140 8.21 -2.97 19.39
N ASN A 141 8.34 -3.74 18.31
CA ASN A 141 9.59 -3.93 17.55
C ASN A 141 9.70 -3.02 16.32
N VAL A 142 8.68 -2.21 16.01
CA VAL A 142 8.68 -1.40 14.77
C VAL A 142 9.83 -0.38 14.77
N ALA A 143 10.14 0.22 15.91
CA ALA A 143 11.20 1.23 16.00
C ALA A 143 12.60 0.63 15.74
N SER A 144 12.91 -0.50 16.37
CA SER A 144 14.18 -1.21 16.16
C SER A 144 14.28 -1.73 14.73
N PHE A 145 13.21 -2.28 14.19
CA PHE A 145 13.16 -2.73 12.80
C PHE A 145 13.32 -1.58 11.79
N TYR A 146 12.73 -0.42 12.04
CA TYR A 146 12.93 0.77 11.22
C TYR A 146 14.41 1.23 11.25
N SER A 147 15.07 1.21 12.43
CA SER A 147 16.49 1.49 12.52
C SER A 147 17.32 0.52 11.66
N TYR A 148 17.04 -0.77 11.77
CA TYR A 148 17.68 -1.79 10.93
C TYR A 148 17.47 -1.52 9.42
N CYS A 149 16.27 -1.13 9.00
CA CYS A 149 16.00 -0.76 7.61
C CYS A 149 16.82 0.47 7.15
N LYS A 150 17.02 1.45 8.04
CA LYS A 150 17.89 2.62 7.75
C LYS A 150 19.34 2.22 7.54
N ASP A 151 19.86 1.33 8.37
CA ASP A 151 21.24 0.82 8.24
C ASP A 151 21.45 0.10 6.91
N LEU A 152 20.42 -0.57 6.40
CA LEU A 152 20.37 -1.16 5.07
C LEU A 152 20.15 -0.15 3.93
N LYS A 153 20.01 1.14 4.24
CA LYS A 153 19.71 2.23 3.29
C LYS A 153 18.42 2.00 2.48
N LEU A 154 17.42 1.36 3.09
CA LEU A 154 16.11 1.18 2.48
C LEU A 154 15.32 2.48 2.54
N ASN A 155 14.62 2.80 1.46
CA ASN A 155 13.74 3.97 1.37
C ASN A 155 12.38 3.67 2.03
N VAL A 156 12.38 3.60 3.36
CA VAL A 156 11.14 3.43 4.14
C VAL A 156 10.45 4.79 4.24
N ILE A 157 9.30 4.92 3.62
CA ILE A 157 8.51 6.15 3.59
C ILE A 157 7.38 6.19 4.60
N GLY A 158 6.99 5.02 5.15
CA GLY A 158 5.85 4.93 6.06
C GLY A 158 5.59 3.54 6.62
N THR A 159 4.45 3.41 7.26
CA THR A 159 3.96 2.15 7.81
C THR A 159 2.64 1.72 7.17
N MET A 160 2.36 0.41 7.18
CA MET A 160 1.14 -0.18 6.64
C MET A 160 0.49 -1.11 7.68
N CYS A 161 -0.83 -1.12 7.77
CA CYS A 161 -1.55 -2.12 8.54
C CYS A 161 -2.81 -2.64 7.82
N ILE A 162 -3.23 -3.84 8.24
CA ILE A 162 -4.53 -4.43 7.94
C ILE A 162 -5.15 -4.79 9.30
N PRO A 163 -6.08 -3.97 9.83
CA PRO A 163 -6.71 -4.24 11.13
C PRO A 163 -7.46 -5.58 11.15
N PRO A 164 -7.74 -6.14 12.34
CA PRO A 164 -8.68 -7.23 12.50
C PRO A 164 -10.06 -6.88 11.93
N LYS A 165 -10.76 -7.85 11.34
CA LYS A 165 -12.06 -7.62 10.67
C LYS A 165 -13.21 -7.34 11.64
N GLU A 166 -13.09 -7.86 12.85
CA GLU A 166 -14.18 -7.89 13.84
C GLU A 166 -14.15 -6.69 14.80
N ASP A 167 -13.09 -5.87 14.71
CA ASP A 167 -12.89 -4.72 15.58
C ASP A 167 -13.08 -3.39 14.86
N LEU A 168 -13.45 -2.37 15.62
CA LEU A 168 -13.55 -1.01 15.14
C LEU A 168 -12.15 -0.52 14.69
N SER A 169 -11.92 -0.42 13.40
CA SER A 169 -10.65 0.00 12.79
C SER A 169 -10.13 1.36 13.31
N LYS A 170 -11.01 2.17 13.87
CA LYS A 170 -10.72 3.48 14.47
C LYS A 170 -9.57 3.47 15.49
N GLY A 171 -9.60 2.56 16.47
CA GLY A 171 -8.54 2.45 17.46
C GLY A 171 -7.19 2.09 16.85
N TYR A 172 -7.17 1.16 15.91
CA TYR A 172 -5.97 0.73 15.22
C TYR A 172 -5.39 1.79 14.29
N PHE A 173 -6.22 2.55 13.59
CA PHE A 173 -5.74 3.65 12.74
C PHE A 173 -5.15 4.79 13.55
N LEU A 174 -5.74 5.13 14.69
CA LEU A 174 -5.17 6.10 15.61
C LEU A 174 -3.80 5.63 16.16
N GLU A 175 -3.68 4.37 16.52
CA GLU A 175 -2.43 3.78 17.00
C GLU A 175 -1.35 3.79 15.90
N MET A 176 -1.71 3.41 14.69
CA MET A 176 -0.80 3.47 13.53
C MET A 176 -0.29 4.88 13.26
N ASN A 177 -1.16 5.89 13.34
CA ASN A 177 -0.75 7.29 13.18
C ASN A 177 0.25 7.70 14.28
N LYS A 178 0.04 7.29 15.53
CA LYS A 178 0.97 7.54 16.65
C LYS A 178 2.34 6.87 16.41
N ILE A 179 2.35 5.59 15.98
CA ILE A 179 3.57 4.85 15.66
C ILE A 179 4.34 5.58 14.54
N ASN A 180 3.66 5.91 13.46
CA ASN A 180 4.25 6.55 12.29
C ASN A 180 4.90 7.91 12.64
N LYS A 181 4.17 8.75 13.40
CA LYS A 181 4.68 10.04 13.90
C LYS A 181 5.90 9.88 14.81
N LYS A 182 5.90 8.88 15.72
CA LYS A 182 7.04 8.59 16.60
C LYS A 182 8.30 8.21 15.82
N LEU A 183 8.14 7.60 14.66
CA LEU A 183 9.25 7.24 13.76
C LEU A 183 9.70 8.41 12.87
N GLY A 184 9.00 9.55 12.86
CA GLY A 184 9.25 10.67 11.96
C GLY A 184 8.88 10.35 10.49
N LEU A 185 8.00 9.38 10.27
CA LEU A 185 7.52 8.98 8.95
C LEU A 185 6.24 9.74 8.57
N THR A 186 6.06 10.01 7.29
CA THR A 186 4.95 10.83 6.77
C THR A 186 3.82 9.99 6.16
N ASP A 187 4.15 8.83 5.61
CA ASP A 187 3.20 8.06 4.83
C ASP A 187 2.53 6.94 5.63
N LEU A 188 1.22 6.81 5.48
CA LEU A 188 0.40 5.79 6.13
C LEU A 188 -0.43 5.05 5.09
N SER A 189 -0.14 3.77 4.89
CA SER A 189 -0.93 2.88 4.05
C SER A 189 -1.93 2.10 4.91
N MET A 190 -3.15 2.57 4.98
CA MET A 190 -4.24 1.95 5.74
C MET A 190 -5.59 2.36 5.15
N GLY A 191 -6.66 1.61 5.47
CA GLY A 191 -7.98 1.81 4.90
C GLY A 191 -8.20 1.04 3.59
N MET A 192 -9.29 0.30 3.57
CA MET A 192 -9.78 -0.51 2.46
C MET A 192 -11.22 -0.12 2.11
N SER A 193 -11.88 -0.84 1.22
CA SER A 193 -13.24 -0.53 0.75
C SER A 193 -14.29 -0.35 1.86
N SER A 194 -14.11 -0.97 3.03
CA SER A 194 -15.04 -0.90 4.16
C SER A 194 -14.77 0.24 5.14
N ASP A 195 -13.51 0.72 5.24
CA ASP A 195 -13.06 1.56 6.35
C ASP A 195 -12.16 2.74 5.92
N TYR A 196 -12.06 3.03 4.61
CA TYR A 196 -11.18 4.09 4.09
C TYR A 196 -11.53 5.49 4.60
N LEU A 197 -12.82 5.82 4.84
CA LEU A 197 -13.19 7.13 5.38
C LEU A 197 -12.75 7.30 6.84
N GLU A 198 -12.75 6.21 7.60
CA GLU A 198 -12.19 6.20 8.95
C GLU A 198 -10.65 6.32 8.91
N ALA A 199 -9.99 5.63 7.97
CA ALA A 199 -8.55 5.77 7.78
C ALA A 199 -8.15 7.21 7.39
N VAL A 200 -8.96 7.90 6.58
CA VAL A 200 -8.76 9.31 6.25
C VAL A 200 -8.78 10.18 7.50
N GLN A 201 -9.72 9.97 8.43
CA GLN A 201 -9.77 10.69 9.71
C GLN A 201 -8.50 10.53 10.55
N HIS A 202 -7.76 9.46 10.34
CA HIS A 202 -6.50 9.17 11.03
C HIS A 202 -5.25 9.40 10.18
N ASN A 203 -5.34 10.30 9.20
CA ASN A 203 -4.25 10.75 8.33
C ASN A 203 -3.66 9.66 7.41
N ALA A 204 -4.47 8.72 6.92
CA ALA A 204 -4.05 7.83 5.86
C ALA A 204 -3.62 8.61 4.63
N THR A 205 -2.42 8.32 4.09
CA THR A 205 -1.92 8.92 2.86
C THR A 205 -2.08 8.00 1.65
N PHE A 206 -2.25 6.70 1.88
CA PHE A 206 -2.52 5.69 0.85
C PHE A 206 -3.70 4.80 1.25
N LEU A 207 -4.74 4.77 0.40
CA LEU A 207 -5.95 3.97 0.55
C LEU A 207 -5.96 2.82 -0.45
N ARG A 208 -6.23 1.59 -0.01
CA ARG A 208 -6.21 0.39 -0.84
C ARG A 208 -7.62 -0.08 -1.15
N ILE A 209 -8.19 0.41 -2.25
CA ILE A 209 -9.61 0.22 -2.58
C ILE A 209 -9.77 -0.73 -3.76
N GLY A 210 -10.44 -1.85 -3.56
CA GLY A 210 -10.69 -2.87 -4.58
C GLY A 210 -12.18 -3.04 -4.90
N SER A 211 -12.92 -3.70 -4.03
CA SER A 211 -14.32 -4.07 -4.28
C SER A 211 -15.27 -2.87 -4.52
N LYS A 212 -15.01 -1.72 -3.91
CA LYS A 212 -15.78 -0.50 -4.18
C LYS A 212 -15.56 0.02 -5.61
N ILE A 213 -14.38 -0.18 -6.19
CA ILE A 213 -14.05 0.24 -7.56
C ILE A 213 -14.49 -0.83 -8.56
N PHE A 214 -14.01 -2.06 -8.41
CA PHE A 214 -14.19 -3.13 -9.41
C PHE A 214 -15.45 -3.98 -9.21
N GLY A 215 -16.05 -3.95 -8.03
CA GLY A 215 -17.15 -4.82 -7.65
C GLY A 215 -16.69 -5.98 -6.77
N GLN A 216 -17.67 -6.82 -6.34
CA GLN A 216 -17.34 -8.07 -5.66
C GLN A 216 -16.74 -9.06 -6.65
N ARG A 217 -15.87 -9.91 -6.17
CA ARG A 217 -15.28 -10.97 -6.98
C ARG A 217 -16.34 -12.04 -7.21
N SER A 218 -16.56 -12.38 -8.45
CA SER A 218 -17.28 -13.61 -8.86
C SER A 218 -16.44 -14.83 -8.54
#